data_d46ee05f30fc5ad5097a9a9ff14b7924
#
_entry.id   d46ee05f30fc5ad5097a9a9ff14b7924
#
_cell.length_a   1.000
_cell.length_b   1.000
_cell.length_c   1.000
_cell.angle_alpha   90.00
_cell.angle_beta   90.00
_cell.angle_gamma   90.00
#
_symmetry.space_group_name_H-M   'P 1'
#
loop_
_entity.id
_entity.type
_entity.pdbx_description
1 polymer ?
#
loop_
_entity_poly.entity_id
_entity_poly.type
_entity_poly.pdbx_seq_one_letter_code
_entity_poly.pdbx_strand_id
1 'polypeptide(L)'
;ALLTIIVSVAIIAGCGTKKPLQTDNSVSSEQGSSVDEMEPSSDYSEDTPEAGTDPSGERENDGEGTASGTDMDAVGRELFKEVLDRYCDYATNGWDEDGEESYMFWHNTDGAMGLDDVGYYFCDLNNDGTPELIMGSVEPAYAEWPDIAYDVYASVDGEIIHLATSWERNRYYLCPDSSLLLTGSGGAGLTFWKKVVWNGGGSLETVKELVYNHDDYPDSPWLYGEGGIDWSEMQHLTEEEGMQLIDEWEGECVDIQVIPLREYAEAK
;
A
#
# COMPACT_ATOMS: atom_id res chain seq x y z
N ALA A 1 20.84 22.23 38.60
CA ALA A 1 21.97 21.83 37.79
C ALA A 1 21.44 21.21 36.53
N LEU A 2 21.46 21.95 35.42
CA LEU A 2 21.01 21.54 34.09
C LEU A 2 22.17 20.79 33.43
N LEU A 3 21.98 19.55 33.07
CA LEU A 3 22.97 18.76 32.33
C LEU A 3 22.58 18.81 30.85
N THR A 4 23.28 19.62 30.07
CA THR A 4 23.13 19.72 28.63
C THR A 4 24.01 18.63 27.99
N ILE A 5 23.39 17.65 27.35
CA ILE A 5 24.10 16.63 26.53
C ILE A 5 24.17 17.13 25.10
N ILE A 6 25.37 17.50 24.65
CA ILE A 6 25.68 17.85 23.27
C ILE A 6 26.02 16.56 22.54
N VAL A 7 25.16 16.12 21.60
CA VAL A 7 25.48 15.02 20.68
C VAL A 7 26.13 15.63 19.42
N SER A 8 27.43 15.39 19.26
CA SER A 8 28.17 15.79 18.06
C SER A 8 28.02 14.70 16.99
N VAL A 9 27.36 15.03 15.89
CA VAL A 9 27.31 14.18 14.67
C VAL A 9 28.54 14.51 13.82
N ALA A 10 29.43 13.52 13.67
CA ALA A 10 30.58 13.62 12.78
C ALA A 10 30.16 13.18 11.36
N ILE A 11 30.14 14.14 10.42
CA ILE A 11 29.97 13.87 8.99
C ILE A 11 31.32 13.45 8.42
N ILE A 12 31.44 12.17 8.00
CA ILE A 12 32.61 11.70 7.26
C ILE A 12 32.28 11.81 5.77
N ALA A 13 32.85 12.83 5.11
CA ALA A 13 32.84 12.96 3.66
C ALA A 13 33.90 12.02 3.05
N GLY A 14 33.45 10.90 2.47
CA GLY A 14 34.30 9.99 1.70
C GLY A 14 34.31 10.37 0.23
N CYS A 15 35.38 11.02 -0.25
CA CYS A 15 35.64 11.31 -1.63
C CYS A 15 36.21 10.06 -2.32
N GLY A 16 35.39 9.32 -3.07
CA GLY A 16 35.83 8.16 -3.89
C GLY A 16 35.85 8.52 -5.36
N THR A 17 37.05 8.68 -5.93
CA THR A 17 37.29 8.90 -7.36
C THR A 17 36.96 7.64 -8.17
N LYS A 18 35.98 7.74 -9.08
CA LYS A 18 35.65 6.70 -10.09
C LYS A 18 36.63 6.79 -11.27
N LYS A 19 37.30 5.66 -11.56
CA LYS A 19 37.97 5.44 -12.86
C LYS A 19 36.94 5.00 -13.91
N PRO A 20 37.06 5.43 -15.17
CA PRO A 20 36.20 4.96 -16.25
C PRO A 20 36.60 3.57 -16.72
N LEU A 21 35.61 2.71 -16.93
CA LEU A 21 35.76 1.39 -17.56
C LEU A 21 35.63 1.57 -19.08
N GLN A 22 36.63 1.08 -19.81
CA GLN A 22 36.66 0.98 -21.26
C GLN A 22 35.69 -0.11 -21.75
N THR A 23 34.90 0.23 -22.73
CA THR A 23 34.12 -0.69 -23.59
C THR A 23 34.99 -1.30 -24.65
N ASP A 24 35.08 -2.63 -24.67
CA ASP A 24 35.53 -3.38 -25.85
C ASP A 24 34.35 -4.10 -26.50
N ASN A 25 34.04 -3.67 -27.72
CA ASN A 25 33.19 -4.36 -28.67
C ASN A 25 33.95 -5.51 -29.33
N SER A 26 33.40 -6.71 -29.32
CA SER A 26 33.64 -7.66 -30.40
C SER A 26 32.42 -8.55 -30.65
N VAL A 27 31.96 -8.42 -31.86
CA VAL A 27 30.94 -9.14 -32.61
C VAL A 27 31.35 -10.60 -32.80
N SER A 28 30.42 -11.55 -32.64
CA SER A 28 30.37 -12.72 -33.51
C SER A 28 28.98 -13.34 -33.58
N SER A 29 28.55 -13.52 -34.74
CA SER A 29 27.35 -14.05 -35.36
C SER A 29 27.17 -15.57 -35.21
N GLU A 30 25.86 -15.94 -35.32
CA GLU A 30 25.27 -17.02 -36.12
C GLU A 30 24.64 -18.23 -35.43
N GLN A 31 23.43 -18.49 -35.94
CA GLN A 31 22.63 -19.72 -36.12
C GLN A 31 21.68 -20.07 -34.96
N GLY A 32 20.35 -19.94 -35.04
CA GLY A 32 19.45 -20.52 -36.06
C GLY A 32 18.94 -21.88 -35.57
N SER A 33 17.76 -21.94 -34.88
CA SER A 33 17.00 -23.20 -34.81
C SER A 33 15.49 -22.91 -34.55
N SER A 34 14.72 -23.44 -35.42
CA SER A 34 13.31 -23.57 -35.67
C SER A 34 12.42 -23.72 -34.41
N VAL A 35 11.34 -22.93 -34.42
CA VAL A 35 10.16 -23.06 -33.56
C VAL A 35 9.21 -24.12 -34.13
N ASP A 36 8.84 -25.09 -33.32
CA ASP A 36 7.68 -25.97 -33.57
C ASP A 36 6.44 -25.32 -32.95
N GLU A 37 5.47 -25.00 -33.81
CA GLU A 37 4.12 -24.63 -33.42
C GLU A 37 3.38 -25.83 -32.84
N MET A 38 2.91 -25.74 -31.59
CA MET A 38 1.90 -26.62 -31.04
C MET A 38 0.60 -25.84 -30.85
N GLU A 39 -0.38 -26.15 -31.69
CA GLU A 39 -1.78 -25.72 -31.49
C GLU A 39 -2.39 -26.37 -30.25
N PRO A 40 -3.18 -25.66 -29.44
CA PRO A 40 -3.98 -26.29 -28.39
C PRO A 40 -5.32 -26.75 -28.95
N SER A 41 -5.56 -28.06 -28.84
CA SER A 41 -6.82 -28.74 -29.06
C SER A 41 -7.90 -28.31 -28.07
N SER A 42 -8.96 -27.72 -28.58
CA SER A 42 -10.23 -27.49 -27.88
C SER A 42 -11.03 -28.77 -27.74
N ASP A 43 -11.32 -29.21 -26.53
CA ASP A 43 -12.51 -30.02 -26.22
C ASP A 43 -12.76 -29.97 -24.72
N TYR A 44 -13.72 -29.17 -24.26
CA TYR A 44 -14.40 -29.33 -22.98
C TYR A 44 -15.88 -29.09 -23.16
N SER A 45 -16.63 -30.19 -23.01
CA SER A 45 -18.08 -30.32 -23.03
C SER A 45 -18.72 -29.55 -21.88
N GLU A 46 -19.81 -28.85 -22.21
CA GLU A 46 -20.81 -28.31 -21.29
C GLU A 46 -21.44 -29.45 -20.47
N ASP A 47 -21.43 -29.30 -19.14
CA ASP A 47 -22.39 -29.93 -18.25
C ASP A 47 -22.91 -28.89 -17.25
N THR A 48 -24.17 -28.52 -17.44
CA THR A 48 -24.97 -27.66 -16.58
C THR A 48 -25.68 -28.54 -15.53
N PRO A 49 -25.65 -28.23 -14.25
CA PRO A 49 -26.68 -28.65 -13.32
C PRO A 49 -27.60 -27.50 -12.92
N GLU A 50 -28.87 -27.88 -12.95
CA GLU A 50 -30.08 -27.12 -12.65
C GLU A 50 -30.14 -26.46 -11.28
N ALA A 51 -30.98 -25.43 -11.24
CA ALA A 51 -31.47 -24.62 -10.15
C ALA A 51 -31.83 -25.36 -8.87
N GLY A 52 -31.31 -24.88 -7.75
CA GLY A 52 -31.76 -25.17 -6.40
C GLY A 52 -32.18 -23.89 -5.69
N THR A 53 -33.42 -23.85 -5.30
CA THR A 53 -34.23 -22.83 -4.67
C THR A 53 -33.63 -22.22 -3.41
N ASP A 54 -33.76 -20.87 -3.38
CA ASP A 54 -33.65 -19.91 -2.25
C ASP A 54 -34.39 -20.38 -0.95
N PRO A 55 -33.86 -20.11 0.20
CA PRO A 55 -34.65 -19.58 1.27
C PRO A 55 -34.07 -18.26 1.83
N SER A 56 -34.81 -17.18 1.58
CA SER A 56 -34.83 -15.93 2.30
C SER A 56 -34.69 -16.13 3.82
N GLY A 57 -33.57 -15.71 4.37
CA GLY A 57 -33.33 -15.51 5.79
C GLY A 57 -32.94 -14.08 6.02
N GLU A 58 -33.95 -13.23 6.32
CA GLU A 58 -33.74 -11.89 6.88
C GLU A 58 -32.96 -12.05 8.19
N ARG A 59 -31.73 -11.58 8.25
CA ARG A 59 -31.01 -11.31 9.50
C ARG A 59 -31.13 -9.82 9.77
N GLU A 60 -32.02 -9.49 10.69
CA GLU A 60 -31.99 -8.21 11.38
C GLU A 60 -30.63 -8.09 12.09
N ASN A 61 -29.85 -7.14 11.67
CA ASN A 61 -28.58 -6.76 12.30
C ASN A 61 -28.86 -5.56 13.22
N ASP A 62 -29.19 -5.84 14.47
CA ASP A 62 -29.21 -4.83 15.53
C ASP A 62 -27.77 -4.53 15.96
N GLY A 63 -27.09 -3.64 15.22
CA GLY A 63 -25.78 -3.12 15.58
C GLY A 63 -25.93 -1.72 16.16
N GLU A 64 -25.87 -1.61 17.48
CA GLU A 64 -25.76 -0.33 18.20
C GLU A 64 -24.40 0.32 17.93
N GLY A 65 -24.45 1.61 17.56
CA GLY A 65 -23.43 2.59 17.95
C GLY A 65 -22.24 2.77 17.02
N THR A 66 -22.47 3.05 15.74
CA THR A 66 -21.48 3.80 14.94
C THR A 66 -21.84 5.28 15.02
N ALA A 67 -20.88 6.12 15.45
CA ALA A 67 -20.95 7.56 15.23
C ALA A 67 -21.32 7.78 13.76
N SER A 68 -22.31 8.64 13.51
CA SER A 68 -22.88 8.86 12.18
C SER A 68 -21.75 9.19 11.20
N GLY A 69 -21.60 8.44 10.10
CA GLY A 69 -20.57 8.66 9.07
C GLY A 69 -20.53 10.10 8.52
N THR A 70 -21.60 10.88 8.74
CA THR A 70 -21.70 12.31 8.41
C THR A 70 -20.84 13.20 9.31
N ASP A 71 -20.54 12.77 10.53
CA ASP A 71 -19.76 13.58 11.47
C ASP A 71 -18.25 13.41 11.22
N MET A 72 -17.80 12.21 10.92
CA MET A 72 -16.40 11.90 10.63
C MET A 72 -15.92 12.59 9.34
N ASP A 73 -16.74 12.62 8.29
CA ASP A 73 -16.42 13.33 7.05
C ASP A 73 -16.28 14.85 7.27
N ALA A 74 -17.21 15.47 8.00
CA ALA A 74 -17.13 16.90 8.30
C ALA A 74 -15.91 17.27 9.15
N VAL A 75 -15.60 16.48 10.18
CA VAL A 75 -14.42 16.67 11.02
C VAL A 75 -13.13 16.45 10.21
N GLY A 76 -13.07 15.39 9.40
CA GLY A 76 -11.90 15.07 8.60
C GLY A 76 -11.61 16.13 7.54
N ARG A 77 -12.61 16.66 6.85
CA ARG A 77 -12.44 17.74 5.86
C ARG A 77 -11.87 19.01 6.48
N GLU A 78 -12.27 19.37 7.69
CA GLU A 78 -11.71 20.54 8.38
C GLU A 78 -10.29 20.25 8.86
N LEU A 79 -10.06 19.07 9.47
CA LEU A 79 -8.77 18.70 10.03
C LEU A 79 -7.69 18.59 8.96
N PHE A 80 -8.00 17.96 7.83
CA PHE A 80 -7.06 17.72 6.72
C PHE A 80 -7.20 18.71 5.56
N LYS A 81 -7.82 19.87 5.82
CA LYS A 81 -8.10 20.88 4.79
C LYS A 81 -6.87 21.23 3.95
N GLU A 82 -5.71 21.45 4.57
CA GLU A 82 -4.49 21.84 3.86
C GLU A 82 -3.96 20.72 2.96
N VAL A 83 -4.10 19.46 3.38
CA VAL A 83 -3.75 18.29 2.56
C VAL A 83 -4.69 18.19 1.36
N LEU A 84 -6.00 18.22 1.60
CA LEU A 84 -7.01 18.15 0.54
C LEU A 84 -6.90 19.30 -0.46
N ASP A 85 -6.60 20.52 0.02
CA ASP A 85 -6.36 21.67 -0.83
C ASP A 85 -5.15 21.47 -1.74
N ARG A 86 -4.04 20.93 -1.21
CA ARG A 86 -2.83 20.60 -1.96
C ARG A 86 -3.10 19.54 -3.03
N TYR A 87 -3.84 18.47 -2.70
CA TYR A 87 -4.20 17.44 -3.68
C TYR A 87 -5.13 17.97 -4.78
N CYS A 88 -6.06 18.87 -4.45
CA CYS A 88 -6.87 19.58 -5.44
C CYS A 88 -6.01 20.44 -6.37
N ASP A 89 -4.97 21.09 -5.84
CA ASP A 89 -4.04 21.88 -6.64
C ASP A 89 -3.24 20.99 -7.59
N TYR A 90 -2.68 19.89 -7.11
CA TYR A 90 -1.98 18.89 -7.94
C TYR A 90 -2.88 18.33 -9.05
N ALA A 91 -4.12 17.96 -8.73
CA ALA A 91 -5.08 17.44 -9.70
C ALA A 91 -5.54 18.47 -10.74
N THR A 92 -5.43 19.78 -10.44
CA THR A 92 -5.87 20.87 -11.31
C THR A 92 -4.73 21.49 -12.12
N ASN A 93 -3.59 21.73 -11.48
CA ASN A 93 -2.47 22.50 -12.03
C ASN A 93 -1.25 21.65 -12.39
N GLY A 94 -1.28 20.37 -12.03
CA GLY A 94 -0.19 19.43 -12.18
C GLY A 94 0.65 19.36 -10.89
N TRP A 95 1.28 18.21 -10.72
CA TRP A 95 2.15 17.94 -9.59
C TRP A 95 3.48 18.70 -9.76
N ASP A 96 3.99 19.30 -8.68
CA ASP A 96 5.25 20.00 -8.63
C ASP A 96 6.32 19.07 -8.04
N GLU A 97 7.42 18.87 -8.78
CA GLU A 97 8.54 18.01 -8.34
C GLU A 97 9.21 18.51 -7.04
N ASP A 98 9.04 19.81 -6.69
CA ASP A 98 9.54 20.39 -5.44
C ASP A 98 8.55 20.22 -4.27
N GLY A 99 7.35 19.67 -4.50
CA GLY A 99 6.31 19.42 -3.50
C GLY A 99 6.52 18.13 -2.71
N GLU A 100 5.67 17.93 -1.70
CA GLU A 100 5.61 16.62 -1.00
C GLU A 100 5.22 15.53 -2.01
N GLU A 101 6.03 14.48 -2.05
CA GLU A 101 5.88 13.41 -3.04
C GLU A 101 4.60 12.61 -2.77
N SER A 102 3.61 12.74 -3.66
CA SER A 102 2.59 11.71 -3.80
C SER A 102 2.90 10.89 -5.04
N TYR A 103 3.21 9.61 -4.83
CA TYR A 103 3.49 8.67 -5.91
C TYR A 103 2.31 8.48 -6.86
N MET A 104 1.10 8.74 -6.39
CA MET A 104 -0.13 8.72 -7.17
C MET A 104 -0.04 9.63 -8.41
N PHE A 105 0.51 10.84 -8.25
CA PHE A 105 0.63 11.80 -9.34
C PHE A 105 1.85 11.53 -10.23
N TRP A 106 2.93 10.97 -9.66
CA TRP A 106 4.18 10.73 -10.39
C TRP A 106 4.04 9.63 -11.45
N HIS A 107 3.21 8.62 -11.20
CA HIS A 107 3.10 7.45 -12.08
C HIS A 107 2.21 7.66 -13.30
N ASN A 108 1.44 8.73 -13.33
CA ASN A 108 0.46 8.98 -14.40
C ASN A 108 1.00 9.95 -15.46
N THR A 109 2.12 9.56 -16.12
CA THR A 109 2.77 10.37 -17.17
C THR A 109 1.95 10.48 -18.45
N ASP A 110 0.94 9.64 -18.66
CA ASP A 110 0.11 9.60 -19.87
C ASP A 110 -1.22 10.38 -19.77
N GLY A 111 -1.59 10.84 -18.59
CA GLY A 111 -2.77 11.66 -18.36
C GLY A 111 -2.76 12.19 -16.93
N ALA A 112 -2.80 13.49 -16.75
CA ALA A 112 -2.92 14.08 -15.43
C ALA A 112 -4.14 13.50 -14.73
N MET A 113 -3.96 12.91 -13.53
CA MET A 113 -5.08 12.54 -12.66
C MET A 113 -5.81 13.82 -12.27
N GLY A 114 -7.08 13.91 -12.63
CA GLY A 114 -7.93 15.05 -12.32
C GLY A 114 -8.69 14.87 -11.01
N LEU A 115 -9.52 15.86 -10.69
CA LEU A 115 -10.35 15.84 -9.47
C LEU A 115 -11.37 14.68 -9.43
N ASP A 116 -11.66 14.05 -10.57
CA ASP A 116 -12.56 12.89 -10.65
C ASP A 116 -11.82 11.58 -10.50
N ASP A 117 -10.50 11.56 -10.64
CA ASP A 117 -9.68 10.36 -10.62
C ASP A 117 -9.04 10.09 -9.26
N VAL A 118 -8.81 11.15 -8.49
CA VAL A 118 -8.25 11.13 -7.13
C VAL A 118 -9.36 11.32 -6.12
N GLY A 119 -9.34 10.55 -5.06
CA GLY A 119 -10.31 10.66 -3.99
C GLY A 119 -9.68 10.53 -2.61
N TYR A 120 -10.50 10.68 -1.59
CA TYR A 120 -10.11 10.58 -0.20
C TYR A 120 -11.13 9.74 0.57
N TYR A 121 -10.67 9.19 1.67
CA TYR A 121 -11.46 8.40 2.61
C TYR A 121 -11.03 8.71 4.03
N PHE A 122 -11.99 8.86 4.94
CA PHE A 122 -11.71 9.02 6.36
C PHE A 122 -12.04 7.74 7.12
N CYS A 123 -11.12 7.32 7.96
CA CYS A 123 -11.31 6.22 8.89
C CYS A 123 -10.62 6.52 10.22
N ASP A 124 -11.00 5.81 11.25
CA ASP A 124 -10.38 5.88 12.57
C ASP A 124 -9.48 4.65 12.73
N LEU A 125 -8.18 4.83 12.41
CA LEU A 125 -7.20 3.72 12.38
C LEU A 125 -6.79 3.24 13.76
N ASN A 126 -6.86 4.11 14.78
CA ASN A 126 -6.44 3.79 16.14
C ASN A 126 -7.61 3.69 17.12
N ASN A 127 -8.85 3.89 16.66
CA ASN A 127 -10.08 3.86 17.44
C ASN A 127 -10.12 4.92 18.57
N ASP A 128 -9.56 6.12 18.34
CA ASP A 128 -9.60 7.24 19.28
C ASP A 128 -10.76 8.23 19.03
N GLY A 129 -11.50 8.04 17.93
CA GLY A 129 -12.61 8.87 17.50
C GLY A 129 -12.19 10.06 16.63
N THR A 130 -10.91 10.20 16.33
CA THR A 130 -10.37 11.20 15.39
C THR A 130 -10.18 10.53 14.02
N PRO A 131 -10.63 11.14 12.90
CA PRO A 131 -10.39 10.54 11.60
C PRO A 131 -8.94 10.66 11.17
N GLU A 132 -8.41 9.61 10.51
CA GLU A 132 -7.25 9.66 9.63
C GLU A 132 -7.71 9.80 8.19
N LEU A 133 -6.83 10.35 7.36
CA LEU A 133 -7.06 10.57 5.94
C LEU A 133 -6.28 9.54 5.12
N ILE A 134 -6.99 8.83 4.26
CA ILE A 134 -6.41 8.00 3.20
C ILE A 134 -6.69 8.67 1.85
N MET A 135 -5.65 8.86 1.04
CA MET A 135 -5.79 9.26 -0.36
C MET A 135 -5.79 8.01 -1.24
N GLY A 136 -6.72 7.95 -2.19
CA GLY A 136 -6.92 6.81 -3.08
C GLY A 136 -7.27 7.23 -4.50
N SER A 137 -7.28 6.28 -5.45
CA SER A 137 -7.85 6.49 -6.79
C SER A 137 -9.33 6.12 -6.78
N VAL A 138 -10.15 6.89 -7.54
CA VAL A 138 -11.59 6.62 -7.67
C VAL A 138 -11.83 5.30 -8.43
N GLU A 139 -11.04 5.07 -9.47
CA GLU A 139 -11.02 3.77 -10.15
C GLU A 139 -9.88 2.92 -9.58
N PRO A 140 -10.11 1.64 -9.27
CA PRO A 140 -9.07 0.78 -8.73
C PRO A 140 -7.92 0.65 -9.72
N ALA A 141 -6.69 0.72 -9.22
CA ALA A 141 -5.48 0.59 -10.06
C ALA A 141 -5.41 -0.78 -10.76
N TYR A 142 -6.00 -1.80 -10.14
CA TYR A 142 -6.05 -3.17 -10.65
C TYR A 142 -7.41 -3.79 -10.30
N ALA A 143 -8.15 -4.24 -11.29
CA ALA A 143 -9.52 -4.75 -11.12
C ALA A 143 -9.66 -6.00 -10.23
N GLU A 144 -8.57 -6.71 -9.95
CA GLU A 144 -8.54 -7.94 -9.15
C GLU A 144 -7.90 -7.77 -7.76
N TRP A 145 -7.50 -6.52 -7.40
CA TRP A 145 -6.83 -6.22 -6.15
C TRP A 145 -7.64 -5.22 -5.33
N PRO A 146 -7.55 -5.25 -3.99
CA PRO A 146 -8.15 -4.22 -3.14
C PRO A 146 -7.61 -2.83 -3.49
N ASP A 147 -8.35 -1.80 -3.11
CA ASP A 147 -7.95 -0.42 -3.34
C ASP A 147 -6.67 -0.08 -2.57
N ILE A 148 -5.75 0.59 -3.26
CA ILE A 148 -4.47 1.01 -2.67
C ILE A 148 -4.71 2.27 -1.84
N ALA A 149 -4.29 2.25 -0.57
CA ALA A 149 -4.09 3.45 0.23
C ALA A 149 -2.78 4.11 -0.23
N TYR A 150 -2.88 5.10 -1.11
CA TYR A 150 -1.67 5.73 -1.70
C TYR A 150 -0.91 6.55 -0.69
N ASP A 151 -1.61 7.43 0.04
CA ASP A 151 -1.03 8.21 1.12
C ASP A 151 -1.93 8.14 2.34
N VAL A 152 -1.33 8.06 3.51
CA VAL A 152 -2.04 8.00 4.80
C VAL A 152 -1.54 9.14 5.66
N TYR A 153 -2.45 9.96 6.16
CA TYR A 153 -2.16 11.09 7.05
C TYR A 153 -2.92 10.95 8.35
N ALA A 154 -2.30 11.40 9.43
CA ALA A 154 -2.92 11.47 10.76
C ALA A 154 -2.65 12.82 11.42
N SER A 155 -3.42 13.13 12.46
CA SER A 155 -3.18 14.29 13.32
C SER A 155 -2.59 13.85 14.65
N VAL A 156 -1.41 14.37 14.99
CA VAL A 156 -0.73 14.12 16.26
C VAL A 156 -0.48 15.46 16.94
N ASP A 157 -1.06 15.66 18.12
CA ASP A 157 -0.92 16.91 18.89
C ASP A 157 -1.30 18.19 18.08
N GLY A 158 -2.19 18.04 17.09
CA GLY A 158 -2.65 19.13 16.22
C GLY A 158 -1.75 19.40 15.00
N GLU A 159 -0.72 18.60 14.80
CA GLU A 159 0.12 18.62 13.60
C GLU A 159 -0.29 17.47 12.66
N ILE A 160 -0.41 17.74 11.36
CA ILE A 160 -0.67 16.71 10.36
C ILE A 160 0.65 16.04 9.99
N ILE A 161 0.68 14.72 10.17
CA ILE A 161 1.82 13.89 9.81
C ILE A 161 1.48 12.95 8.66
N HIS A 162 2.45 12.71 7.78
CA HIS A 162 2.35 11.75 6.69
C HIS A 162 2.89 10.40 7.19
N LEU A 163 1.97 9.44 7.40
CA LEU A 163 2.28 8.13 7.99
C LEU A 163 2.85 7.14 6.99
N ALA A 164 2.34 7.15 5.76
CA ALA A 164 2.70 6.17 4.74
C ALA A 164 2.46 6.70 3.34
N THR A 165 3.29 6.25 2.41
CA THR A 165 3.14 6.43 0.96
C THR A 165 3.29 5.09 0.26
N SER A 166 2.33 4.74 -0.59
CA SER A 166 2.42 3.61 -1.51
C SER A 166 3.16 4.00 -2.78
N TRP A 167 3.97 3.07 -3.28
CA TRP A 167 4.71 3.20 -4.54
C TRP A 167 4.88 1.83 -5.21
N GLU A 168 5.53 1.74 -6.39
CA GLU A 168 5.61 0.50 -7.20
C GLU A 168 5.94 -0.76 -6.41
N ARG A 169 6.80 -0.65 -5.38
CA ARG A 169 7.32 -1.78 -4.63
C ARG A 169 6.84 -1.86 -3.19
N ASN A 170 6.03 -0.91 -2.75
CA ASN A 170 5.38 -0.91 -1.44
C ASN A 170 3.96 -0.43 -1.61
N ARG A 171 2.98 -1.21 -1.21
CA ARG A 171 1.57 -0.87 -1.29
C ARG A 171 0.89 -1.16 0.02
N TYR A 172 0.08 -0.21 0.46
CA TYR A 172 -0.73 -0.33 1.66
C TYR A 172 -2.18 -0.59 1.27
N TYR A 173 -2.81 -1.52 1.98
CA TYR A 173 -4.23 -1.88 1.82
C TYR A 173 -4.91 -1.81 3.18
N LEU A 174 -6.13 -1.28 3.23
CA LEU A 174 -6.91 -1.18 4.46
C LEU A 174 -7.49 -2.56 4.82
N CYS A 175 -7.42 -2.92 6.12
CA CYS A 175 -8.06 -4.11 6.67
C CYS A 175 -9.26 -3.73 7.56
N PRO A 176 -10.23 -4.66 7.79
CA PRO A 176 -11.45 -4.38 8.53
C PRO A 176 -11.23 -4.04 10.01
N ASP A 177 -10.08 -4.43 10.56
CA ASP A 177 -9.66 -4.17 11.95
C ASP A 177 -8.91 -2.84 12.11
N SER A 178 -8.98 -1.96 11.09
CA SER A 178 -8.25 -0.69 11.01
C SER A 178 -6.72 -0.84 10.93
N SER A 179 -6.19 -2.04 10.76
CA SER A 179 -4.78 -2.23 10.39
C SER A 179 -4.58 -1.97 8.90
N LEU A 180 -3.33 -1.81 8.49
CA LEU A 180 -2.95 -1.78 7.09
C LEU A 180 -2.09 -3.00 6.76
N LEU A 181 -2.36 -3.63 5.62
CA LEU A 181 -1.47 -4.62 5.03
C LEU A 181 -0.49 -3.89 4.10
N LEU A 182 0.79 -3.90 4.44
CA LEU A 182 1.88 -3.46 3.56
C LEU A 182 2.41 -4.65 2.79
N THR A 183 2.36 -4.60 1.47
CA THR A 183 3.06 -5.57 0.61
C THR A 183 4.22 -4.87 -0.09
N GLY A 184 5.37 -5.53 -0.18
CA GLY A 184 6.53 -4.90 -0.78
C GLY A 184 7.58 -5.87 -1.28
N SER A 185 8.53 -5.33 -2.06
CA SER A 185 9.62 -6.11 -2.64
C SER A 185 10.94 -5.34 -2.59
N GLY A 186 11.99 -5.99 -2.08
CA GLY A 186 13.36 -5.50 -2.11
C GLY A 186 14.17 -5.94 -3.34
N GLY A 187 13.58 -6.78 -4.22
CA GLY A 187 14.24 -7.35 -5.39
C GLY A 187 13.63 -8.69 -5.79
N ALA A 188 14.25 -9.40 -6.73
CA ALA A 188 13.73 -10.67 -7.25
C ALA A 188 13.69 -11.80 -6.20
N GLY A 189 14.58 -11.75 -5.21
CA GLY A 189 14.67 -12.76 -4.14
C GLY A 189 14.07 -12.35 -2.80
N LEU A 190 13.48 -11.15 -2.72
CA LEU A 190 12.95 -10.59 -1.47
C LEU A 190 11.57 -9.98 -1.68
N THR A 191 10.56 -10.54 -1.00
CA THR A 191 9.19 -10.01 -0.95
C THR A 191 8.71 -10.09 0.50
N PHE A 192 7.89 -9.14 0.93
CA PHE A 192 7.37 -9.12 2.29
C PHE A 192 5.91 -8.65 2.34
N TRP A 193 5.22 -9.12 3.36
CA TRP A 193 3.87 -8.74 3.76
C TRP A 193 3.93 -8.37 5.24
N LYS A 194 3.40 -7.20 5.60
CA LYS A 194 3.40 -6.73 6.99
C LYS A 194 2.03 -6.22 7.37
N LYS A 195 1.46 -6.76 8.44
CA LYS A 195 0.35 -6.09 9.11
C LYS A 195 0.93 -5.01 10.00
N VAL A 196 0.51 -3.77 9.75
CA VAL A 196 0.96 -2.59 10.49
C VAL A 196 -0.24 -1.87 11.10
N VAL A 197 -0.05 -1.29 12.27
CA VAL A 197 -1.06 -0.51 12.99
C VAL A 197 -0.53 0.87 13.30
N TRP A 198 -1.44 1.82 13.47
CA TRP A 198 -1.10 3.12 14.00
C TRP A 198 -1.66 3.28 15.42
N ASN A 199 -0.80 3.64 16.38
CA ASN A 199 -1.13 3.76 17.80
C ASN A 199 -1.09 5.22 18.29
N GLY A 200 -1.36 6.20 17.40
CA GLY A 200 -1.36 7.63 17.74
C GLY A 200 0.03 8.26 17.78
N GLY A 201 1.08 7.55 17.36
CA GLY A 201 2.46 8.05 17.29
C GLY A 201 2.84 8.61 15.91
N GLY A 202 4.12 8.92 15.73
CA GLY A 202 4.67 9.49 14.48
C GLY A 202 4.91 8.46 13.36
N SER A 203 4.58 7.19 13.54
CA SER A 203 4.84 6.12 12.56
C SER A 203 3.92 4.93 12.74
N LEU A 204 3.81 4.12 11.69
CA LEU A 204 3.18 2.81 11.74
C LEU A 204 4.09 1.80 12.46
N GLU A 205 3.47 0.87 13.20
CA GLU A 205 4.15 -0.20 13.93
C GLU A 205 3.84 -1.55 13.29
N THR A 206 4.86 -2.37 13.02
CA THR A 206 4.70 -3.72 12.50
C THR A 206 4.23 -4.65 13.62
N VAL A 207 3.08 -5.30 13.44
CA VAL A 207 2.54 -6.28 14.40
C VAL A 207 2.74 -7.71 13.94
N LYS A 208 2.71 -7.97 12.63
CA LYS A 208 3.03 -9.26 12.02
C LYS A 208 3.80 -9.03 10.72
N GLU A 209 4.74 -9.91 10.43
CA GLU A 209 5.54 -9.85 9.21
C GLU A 209 5.74 -11.25 8.64
N LEU A 210 5.49 -11.40 7.35
CA LEU A 210 5.84 -12.56 6.54
C LEU A 210 6.85 -12.11 5.49
N VAL A 211 7.93 -12.84 5.35
CA VAL A 211 9.01 -12.53 4.41
C VAL A 211 9.33 -13.75 3.58
N TYR A 212 9.42 -13.58 2.27
CA TYR A 212 10.11 -14.49 1.38
C TYR A 212 11.47 -13.89 1.06
N ASN A 213 12.56 -14.52 1.58
CA ASN A 213 13.92 -14.06 1.39
C ASN A 213 14.80 -15.23 0.90
N HIS A 214 14.81 -15.43 -0.41
CA HIS A 214 15.63 -16.47 -1.04
C HIS A 214 17.11 -16.09 -1.11
N ASP A 215 17.44 -14.81 -1.06
CA ASP A 215 18.82 -14.35 -1.19
C ASP A 215 19.66 -14.75 0.04
N ASP A 216 19.10 -14.58 1.24
CA ASP A 216 19.79 -14.91 2.49
C ASP A 216 19.47 -16.33 3.00
N TYR A 217 18.29 -16.86 2.69
CA TYR A 217 17.78 -18.16 3.18
C TYR A 217 17.33 -19.09 2.03
N PRO A 218 18.24 -19.50 1.10
CA PRO A 218 17.83 -20.23 -0.11
C PRO A 218 17.20 -21.60 0.16
N ASP A 219 17.54 -22.26 1.27
CA ASP A 219 17.01 -23.58 1.62
C ASP A 219 15.66 -23.51 2.38
N SER A 220 15.30 -22.35 2.95
CA SER A 220 14.07 -22.13 3.72
C SER A 220 13.70 -20.63 3.72
N PRO A 221 13.23 -20.12 2.58
CA PRO A 221 13.11 -18.68 2.36
C PRO A 221 11.92 -18.01 3.05
N TRP A 222 10.95 -18.77 3.54
CA TRP A 222 9.75 -18.27 4.18
C TRP A 222 9.99 -18.04 5.67
N LEU A 223 9.80 -16.80 6.13
CA LEU A 223 10.02 -16.36 7.49
C LEU A 223 8.77 -15.66 8.03
N TYR A 224 8.37 -15.94 9.26
CA TYR A 224 7.27 -15.30 9.94
C TYR A 224 7.70 -14.77 11.31
N GLY A 225 7.27 -13.56 11.65
CA GLY A 225 7.53 -12.94 12.95
C GLY A 225 6.41 -12.02 13.41
N GLU A 226 6.39 -11.71 14.69
CA GLU A 226 5.47 -10.77 15.31
C GLU A 226 6.24 -9.65 16.02
N GLY A 227 5.66 -8.43 16.03
CA GLY A 227 6.21 -7.30 16.75
C GLY A 227 7.50 -6.70 16.15
N GLY A 228 7.75 -6.87 14.85
CA GLY A 228 8.90 -6.25 14.16
C GLY A 228 10.26 -6.79 14.64
N ILE A 229 10.37 -8.09 14.92
CA ILE A 229 11.61 -8.76 15.32
C ILE A 229 12.59 -8.87 14.14
N ASP A 230 13.88 -9.11 14.44
CA ASP A 230 14.91 -9.34 13.42
C ASP A 230 14.60 -10.62 12.62
N TRP A 231 14.82 -10.61 11.31
CA TRP A 231 14.57 -11.76 10.44
C TRP A 231 15.32 -13.02 10.85
N SER A 232 16.50 -12.88 11.47
CA SER A 232 17.26 -14.01 12.02
C SER A 232 16.61 -14.69 13.23
N GLU A 233 15.62 -14.03 13.85
CA GLU A 233 14.85 -14.53 14.99
C GLU A 233 13.46 -15.04 14.60
N MET A 234 13.07 -14.85 13.32
CA MET A 234 11.78 -15.29 12.80
C MET A 234 11.68 -16.81 12.66
N GLN A 235 10.46 -17.31 12.73
CA GLN A 235 10.15 -18.70 12.48
C GLN A 235 10.26 -19.01 10.98
N HIS A 236 10.96 -20.08 10.62
CA HIS A 236 10.92 -20.61 9.26
C HIS A 236 9.62 -21.38 9.03
N LEU A 237 8.96 -21.07 7.92
CA LEU A 237 7.75 -21.73 7.46
C LEU A 237 8.03 -22.59 6.24
N THR A 238 7.10 -23.50 5.93
CA THR A 238 7.00 -24.13 4.63
C THR A 238 6.40 -23.16 3.60
N GLU A 239 6.60 -23.43 2.32
CA GLU A 239 5.97 -22.67 1.25
C GLU A 239 4.43 -22.66 1.36
N GLU A 240 3.83 -23.83 1.72
CA GLU A 240 2.39 -23.98 1.90
C GLU A 240 1.86 -23.06 3.03
N GLU A 241 2.56 -23.02 4.18
CA GLU A 241 2.20 -22.14 5.30
C GLU A 241 2.35 -20.65 4.92
N GLY A 242 3.42 -20.29 4.21
CA GLY A 242 3.63 -18.92 3.73
C GLY A 242 2.55 -18.47 2.77
N MET A 243 2.23 -19.30 1.75
CA MET A 243 1.16 -18.99 0.79
C MET A 243 -0.21 -18.90 1.45
N GLN A 244 -0.51 -19.77 2.43
CA GLN A 244 -1.77 -19.70 3.19
C GLN A 244 -1.91 -18.36 3.95
N LEU A 245 -0.84 -17.85 4.55
CA LEU A 245 -0.86 -16.56 5.23
C LEU A 245 -1.07 -15.39 4.27
N ILE A 246 -0.51 -15.46 3.05
CA ILE A 246 -0.74 -14.46 2.00
C ILE A 246 -2.23 -14.45 1.63
N ASP A 247 -2.79 -15.61 1.28
CA ASP A 247 -4.19 -15.74 0.90
C ASP A 247 -5.14 -15.22 2.02
N GLU A 248 -4.80 -15.50 3.29
CA GLU A 248 -5.55 -15.02 4.45
C GLU A 248 -5.47 -13.50 4.56
N TRP A 249 -4.27 -12.90 4.55
CA TRP A 249 -4.10 -11.47 4.78
C TRP A 249 -4.57 -10.61 3.61
N GLU A 250 -4.31 -11.03 2.36
CA GLU A 250 -4.81 -10.33 1.18
C GLU A 250 -6.33 -10.45 1.06
N GLY A 251 -6.89 -11.62 1.45
CA GLY A 251 -8.34 -11.83 1.49
C GLY A 251 -9.08 -11.06 2.59
N GLU A 252 -8.39 -10.53 3.59
CA GLU A 252 -8.97 -9.64 4.61
C GLU A 252 -9.03 -8.18 4.16
N CYS A 253 -8.27 -7.75 3.14
CA CYS A 253 -8.27 -6.37 2.70
C CYS A 253 -9.65 -5.95 2.17
N VAL A 254 -10.01 -4.68 2.39
CA VAL A 254 -11.30 -4.12 1.99
C VAL A 254 -11.13 -3.08 0.89
N ASP A 255 -12.17 -2.95 0.05
CA ASP A 255 -12.24 -1.86 -0.90
C ASP A 255 -12.53 -0.54 -0.17
N ILE A 256 -11.78 0.49 -0.50
CA ILE A 256 -11.92 1.84 0.06
C ILE A 256 -12.88 2.62 -0.81
N GLN A 257 -14.03 3.02 -0.24
CA GLN A 257 -14.99 3.86 -0.94
C GLN A 257 -14.54 5.31 -0.91
N VAL A 258 -13.58 5.67 -1.77
CA VAL A 258 -13.05 7.03 -1.83
C VAL A 258 -14.09 8.02 -2.36
N ILE A 259 -14.14 9.21 -1.76
CA ILE A 259 -14.94 10.34 -2.22
C ILE A 259 -14.07 11.13 -3.20
N PRO A 260 -14.54 11.39 -4.45
CA PRO A 260 -13.76 12.17 -5.41
C PRO A 260 -13.39 13.56 -4.87
N LEU A 261 -12.17 14.03 -5.15
CA LEU A 261 -11.75 15.40 -4.77
C LEU A 261 -12.63 16.49 -5.35
N ARG A 262 -13.33 16.22 -6.45
CA ARG A 262 -14.32 17.14 -7.02
C ARG A 262 -15.41 17.50 -6.02
N GLU A 263 -15.91 16.53 -5.24
CA GLU A 263 -16.95 16.79 -4.24
C GLU A 263 -16.44 17.70 -3.11
N TYR A 264 -15.18 17.54 -2.71
CA TYR A 264 -14.56 18.45 -1.77
C TYR A 264 -14.38 19.86 -2.35
N ALA A 265 -13.89 19.96 -3.59
CA ALA A 265 -13.66 21.25 -4.27
C ALA A 265 -14.95 22.05 -4.51
N GLU A 266 -16.08 21.38 -4.79
CA GLU A 266 -17.38 22.00 -5.01
C GLU A 266 -18.10 22.42 -3.71
N ALA A 267 -17.69 21.83 -2.57
CA ALA A 267 -18.25 22.14 -1.24
C ALA A 267 -17.61 23.36 -0.56
N LYS A 268 -16.53 23.93 -1.13
CA LYS A 268 -15.86 25.16 -0.65
C LYS A 268 -16.66 26.39 -0.99
#